data_9a1faf74fe2aac5b378d9f35a7c476f4
#
_entry.id   9a1faf74fe2aac5b378d9f35a7c476f4
#
_cell.length_a   1.000
_cell.length_b   1.000
_cell.length_c   1.000
_cell.angle_alpha   90.00
_cell.angle_beta   90.00
_cell.angle_gamma   90.00
#
_symmetry.space_group_name_H-M   'P 1'
#
loop_
_entity.id
_entity.type
_entity.pdbx_description
1 polymer ?
#
loop_
_entity_poly.entity_id
_entity_poly.type
_entity_poly.pdbx_seq_one_letter_code
_entity_poly.pdbx_strand_id
1 'polypeptide(L)'
;MAIGHFSQLYSESPTDWPTARTPEALSSSRQTATTAYSIFHEHWWLDIATGGEWEMATVKHGNQLLGEMPYYLARKGVWRVSRLPPLTRTLGPVIKPIGTDPVREFRHRMHVTTRLIEQLPRFDSFFQVFDHRVKDALAFALRGFTISARYTFHIGPDCTTPEVWARMSSKTRNVIRNAATTLTVRQIEAPGEFLRFYEANLASRSRTNAYGTVVMRELVNAFVDRKAGRLLGAYDRHGRLAGVIGLVWDCDSMYYLLSSRAQASPGGAISLLVWSAIQEAIGRNLTFDFDGFSGAATYDFLSGFGGTLQQRLGVERLSTMYSVARTLKRGASRQSHEAFTPNL
;
A
#
# COMPACT_ATOMS: atom_id res chain seq x y z
N MET A 1 -7.59 -3.67 -40.00
CA MET A 1 -9.00 -3.27 -39.72
C MET A 1 -9.52 -4.16 -38.60
N ALA A 2 -9.34 -3.81 -37.33
CA ALA A 2 -9.93 -4.49 -36.17
C ALA A 2 -9.91 -3.56 -34.94
N ILE A 3 -10.32 -2.30 -35.11
CA ILE A 3 -10.44 -1.32 -34.00
C ILE A 3 -11.91 -1.20 -33.52
N GLY A 4 -12.86 -1.77 -34.30
CA GLY A 4 -14.29 -1.54 -34.07
C GLY A 4 -15.00 -2.46 -33.09
N HIS A 5 -14.39 -3.55 -32.60
CA HIS A 5 -15.11 -4.54 -31.78
C HIS A 5 -14.83 -4.47 -30.29
N PHE A 6 -13.84 -3.68 -29.86
CA PHE A 6 -13.49 -3.58 -28.45
C PHE A 6 -14.33 -2.54 -27.68
N SER A 7 -14.94 -1.59 -28.38
CA SER A 7 -15.86 -0.62 -27.75
C SER A 7 -17.25 -1.21 -27.41
N GLN A 8 -17.64 -2.33 -28.03
CA GLN A 8 -18.93 -2.96 -27.74
C GLN A 8 -18.95 -3.91 -26.56
N LEU A 9 -17.77 -4.42 -26.11
CA LEU A 9 -17.70 -5.25 -24.91
C LEU A 9 -17.73 -4.45 -23.61
N TYR A 10 -17.67 -3.13 -23.68
CA TYR A 10 -17.70 -2.20 -22.54
C TYR A 10 -18.76 -1.10 -22.70
N SER A 11 -19.77 -1.30 -23.57
CA SER A 11 -20.85 -0.32 -23.80
C SER A 11 -21.98 -0.40 -22.77
N GLU A 12 -21.90 -1.29 -21.79
CA GLU A 12 -22.67 -1.12 -20.57
C GLU A 12 -21.90 -0.17 -19.66
N SER A 13 -22.28 1.09 -19.72
CA SER A 13 -21.88 2.10 -18.73
C SER A 13 -22.11 1.48 -17.35
N PRO A 14 -21.15 1.56 -16.40
CA PRO A 14 -21.38 1.15 -15.03
C PRO A 14 -22.30 2.17 -14.36
N THR A 15 -23.61 2.13 -14.69
CA THR A 15 -24.63 3.06 -14.22
C THR A 15 -25.16 2.72 -12.83
N ASP A 16 -24.65 1.67 -12.17
CA ASP A 16 -25.06 1.29 -10.81
C ASP A 16 -23.89 1.21 -9.80
N TRP A 17 -22.86 2.01 -9.98
CA TRP A 17 -21.91 2.21 -8.90
C TRP A 17 -22.55 3.15 -7.88
N PRO A 18 -22.73 2.74 -6.60
CA PRO A 18 -23.14 3.67 -5.57
C PRO A 18 -22.13 4.80 -5.59
N THR A 19 -22.59 5.98 -5.97
CA THR A 19 -21.79 7.21 -5.93
C THR A 19 -21.14 7.28 -4.55
N ALA A 20 -19.81 7.20 -4.52
CA ALA A 20 -19.06 7.46 -3.33
C ALA A 20 -19.60 8.76 -2.74
N ARG A 21 -19.80 8.80 -1.42
CA ARG A 21 -20.12 10.06 -0.74
C ARG A 21 -19.22 11.11 -1.30
N THR A 22 -19.82 12.22 -1.72
CA THR A 22 -19.11 13.39 -2.24
C THR A 22 -17.89 13.70 -1.36
N PRO A 23 -16.80 14.23 -1.94
CA PRO A 23 -15.59 14.63 -1.21
C PRO A 23 -15.87 15.47 0.05
N GLU A 24 -16.99 16.17 0.10
CA GLU A 24 -17.44 16.97 1.25
C GLU A 24 -17.70 16.17 2.52
N ALA A 25 -18.20 14.92 2.44
CA ALA A 25 -18.47 14.13 3.64
C ALA A 25 -17.19 13.51 4.25
N LEU A 26 -16.12 13.37 3.45
CA LEU A 26 -14.79 13.00 3.92
C LEU A 26 -13.95 14.24 4.28
N SER A 27 -14.30 15.43 3.73
CA SER A 27 -13.57 16.68 3.97
C SER A 27 -13.89 17.31 5.32
N SER A 28 -15.08 17.08 5.89
CA SER A 28 -15.45 17.71 7.16
C SER A 28 -14.68 17.20 8.39
N SER A 29 -14.16 15.95 8.34
CA SER A 29 -13.22 15.43 9.35
C SER A 29 -11.75 15.73 9.00
N ARG A 30 -11.48 16.26 7.79
CA ARG A 30 -10.15 16.46 7.22
C ARG A 30 -9.71 17.92 7.10
N GLN A 31 -10.45 18.90 7.65
CA GLN A 31 -9.98 20.31 7.68
C GLN A 31 -8.66 20.51 8.45
N THR A 32 -8.08 19.42 8.97
CA THR A 32 -6.74 19.37 9.54
C THR A 32 -5.77 18.52 8.69
N ALA A 33 -6.15 18.11 7.48
CA ALA A 33 -5.37 17.17 6.67
C ALA A 33 -4.00 17.73 6.31
N THR A 34 -3.00 16.95 6.60
CA THR A 34 -1.60 17.18 6.32
C THR A 34 -1.21 16.49 5.02
N THR A 35 -0.20 17.02 4.34
CA THR A 35 0.19 16.66 2.97
C THR A 35 0.62 15.21 2.74
N ALA A 36 0.82 14.40 3.78
CA ALA A 36 1.30 13.02 3.66
C ALA A 36 0.40 11.99 4.34
N TYR A 37 -0.82 12.34 4.65
CA TYR A 37 -1.77 11.44 5.29
C TYR A 37 -2.30 10.41 4.29
N SER A 38 -2.29 9.14 4.69
CA SER A 38 -2.82 8.03 3.89
C SER A 38 -3.77 7.17 4.72
N ILE A 39 -4.49 6.24 4.09
CA ILE A 39 -5.34 5.27 4.80
C ILE A 39 -4.60 4.54 5.92
N PHE A 40 -3.29 4.34 5.78
CA PHE A 40 -2.45 3.66 6.77
C PHE A 40 -2.24 4.47 8.05
N HIS A 41 -2.55 5.76 8.06
CA HIS A 41 -2.52 6.64 9.23
C HIS A 41 -3.88 6.71 9.95
N GLU A 42 -4.92 6.13 9.39
CA GLU A 42 -6.24 6.11 10.01
C GLU A 42 -6.18 5.33 11.33
N HIS A 43 -6.75 5.89 12.40
CA HIS A 43 -6.75 5.28 13.73
C HIS A 43 -7.34 3.87 13.70
N TRP A 44 -8.49 3.69 13.02
CA TRP A 44 -9.11 2.37 12.92
C TRP A 44 -8.23 1.33 12.23
N TRP A 45 -7.38 1.77 11.27
CA TRP A 45 -6.41 0.89 10.61
C TRP A 45 -5.33 0.45 11.59
N LEU A 46 -4.74 1.42 12.30
CA LEU A 46 -3.69 1.18 13.26
C LEU A 46 -4.19 0.36 14.45
N ASP A 47 -5.40 0.63 14.96
CA ASP A 47 -6.01 -0.15 16.03
C ASP A 47 -6.11 -1.63 15.68
N ILE A 48 -6.61 -1.95 14.49
CA ILE A 48 -6.73 -3.35 14.04
C ILE A 48 -5.36 -3.95 13.75
N ALA A 49 -4.49 -3.23 13.04
CA ALA A 49 -3.19 -3.75 12.61
C ALA A 49 -2.23 -4.03 13.78
N THR A 50 -2.43 -3.38 14.94
CA THR A 50 -1.56 -3.49 16.11
C THR A 50 -2.26 -4.06 17.35
N GLY A 51 -3.57 -4.32 17.28
CA GLY A 51 -4.37 -4.65 18.46
C GLY A 51 -4.49 -3.48 19.44
N GLY A 52 -4.43 -2.24 18.96
CA GLY A 52 -4.45 -1.01 19.77
C GLY A 52 -3.08 -0.62 20.37
N GLU A 53 -2.03 -1.40 20.13
CA GLU A 53 -0.68 -1.16 20.69
C GLU A 53 0.16 -0.19 19.84
N TRP A 54 -0.40 0.94 19.46
CA TRP A 54 0.31 2.01 18.76
C TRP A 54 0.22 3.33 19.51
N GLU A 55 1.15 4.22 19.24
CA GLU A 55 1.22 5.54 19.87
C GLU A 55 1.45 6.62 18.82
N MET A 56 1.21 7.87 19.20
CA MET A 56 1.34 9.04 18.34
C MET A 56 2.31 10.05 18.97
N ALA A 57 3.45 10.27 18.32
CA ALA A 57 4.25 11.46 18.60
C ALA A 57 3.54 12.69 17.99
N THR A 58 3.43 13.77 18.76
CA THR A 58 2.64 14.95 18.36
C THR A 58 3.38 16.24 18.71
N VAL A 59 3.42 17.20 17.79
CA VAL A 59 3.95 18.55 18.01
C VAL A 59 2.84 19.56 17.84
N LYS A 60 2.64 20.41 18.85
CA LYS A 60 1.64 21.48 18.87
C LYS A 60 2.28 22.81 19.19
N HIS A 61 1.66 23.88 18.73
CA HIS A 61 1.90 25.25 19.18
C HIS A 61 0.58 25.83 19.70
N GLY A 62 0.47 25.99 21.02
CA GLY A 62 -0.82 26.20 21.67
C GLY A 62 -1.79 25.04 21.34
N ASN A 63 -2.96 25.36 20.80
CA ASN A 63 -3.96 24.37 20.38
C ASN A 63 -3.79 23.89 18.93
N GLN A 64 -2.86 24.48 18.18
CA GLN A 64 -2.65 24.14 16.78
C GLN A 64 -1.71 22.93 16.64
N LEU A 65 -2.19 21.87 15.97
CA LEU A 65 -1.37 20.73 15.58
C LEU A 65 -0.42 21.16 14.45
N LEU A 66 0.88 20.99 14.63
CA LEU A 66 1.92 21.25 13.63
C LEU A 66 2.37 19.98 12.91
N GLY A 67 2.37 18.85 13.59
CA GLY A 67 2.71 17.57 12.99
C GLY A 67 2.49 16.42 13.95
N GLU A 68 2.38 15.23 13.36
CA GLU A 68 2.18 13.98 14.07
C GLU A 68 2.92 12.84 13.36
N MET A 69 3.25 11.79 14.09
CA MET A 69 3.91 10.62 13.56
C MET A 69 3.50 9.39 14.37
N PRO A 70 2.67 8.49 13.81
CA PRO A 70 2.31 7.26 14.47
C PRO A 70 3.49 6.28 14.49
N TYR A 71 3.59 5.49 15.54
CA TYR A 71 4.54 4.39 15.63
C TYR A 71 3.96 3.22 16.42
N TYR A 72 4.45 2.04 16.09
CA TYR A 72 4.11 0.79 16.75
C TYR A 72 5.38 0.17 17.32
N LEU A 73 5.39 -0.15 18.62
CA LEU A 73 6.54 -0.72 19.31
C LEU A 73 6.19 -2.09 19.90
N ALA A 74 6.62 -3.14 19.22
CA ALA A 74 6.42 -4.51 19.67
C ALA A 74 7.63 -5.04 20.46
N ARG A 75 7.38 -6.06 21.31
CA ARG A 75 8.44 -6.87 21.91
C ARG A 75 8.72 -8.10 21.05
N LYS A 76 10.00 -8.35 20.76
CA LYS A 76 10.49 -9.55 20.08
C LYS A 76 11.53 -10.23 20.96
N GLY A 77 11.09 -11.09 21.89
CA GLY A 77 11.91 -11.56 22.99
C GLY A 77 12.31 -10.40 23.89
N VAL A 78 13.61 -10.20 24.07
CA VAL A 78 14.16 -9.08 24.87
C VAL A 78 14.20 -7.75 24.14
N TRP A 79 13.95 -7.72 22.81
CA TRP A 79 14.13 -6.56 21.96
C TRP A 79 12.84 -5.74 21.81
N ARG A 80 13.00 -4.42 21.83
CA ARG A 80 11.95 -3.44 21.53
C ARG A 80 12.06 -3.03 20.08
N VAL A 81 11.11 -3.44 19.25
CA VAL A 81 11.17 -3.30 17.78
C VAL A 81 9.99 -2.48 17.28
N SER A 82 10.27 -1.32 16.70
CA SER A 82 9.29 -0.54 15.97
C SER A 82 9.43 -0.83 14.47
N ARG A 83 8.32 -1.18 13.83
CA ARG A 83 8.23 -1.44 12.40
C ARG A 83 6.84 -1.10 11.89
N LEU A 84 6.66 -1.17 10.58
CA LEU A 84 5.32 -1.06 9.99
C LEU A 84 4.42 -2.19 10.51
N PRO A 85 3.20 -1.88 10.96
CA PRO A 85 2.20 -2.90 11.30
C PRO A 85 1.83 -3.78 10.10
N PRO A 86 1.21 -4.94 10.32
CA PRO A 86 0.71 -5.79 9.22
C PRO A 86 -0.16 -5.00 8.23
N LEU A 87 0.03 -5.26 6.94
CA LEU A 87 -0.66 -4.62 5.82
C LEU A 87 -0.50 -3.08 5.73
N THR A 88 0.28 -2.46 6.61
CA THR A 88 0.60 -1.03 6.59
C THR A 88 1.81 -0.80 5.70
N ARG A 89 1.67 0.03 4.67
CA ARG A 89 2.73 0.22 3.66
C ARG A 89 3.59 1.43 3.91
N THR A 90 2.98 2.47 4.42
CA THR A 90 3.66 3.70 4.77
C THR A 90 3.17 4.21 6.12
N LEU A 91 4.09 4.69 6.90
CA LEU A 91 3.89 5.56 8.05
C LEU A 91 4.95 6.66 7.97
N GLY A 92 4.94 7.56 8.92
CA GLY A 92 5.96 8.60 9.00
C GLY A 92 5.37 9.91 9.45
N PRO A 93 6.17 10.99 9.40
CA PRO A 93 5.72 12.28 9.83
C PRO A 93 4.70 12.88 8.86
N VAL A 94 3.61 13.35 9.44
CA VAL A 94 2.58 14.13 8.77
C VAL A 94 2.66 15.54 9.33
N ILE A 95 3.08 16.51 8.51
CA ILE A 95 3.39 17.88 8.97
C ILE A 95 2.50 18.87 8.26
N LYS A 96 1.86 19.76 9.01
CA LYS A 96 1.07 20.86 8.46
C LYS A 96 1.99 21.89 7.82
N PRO A 97 1.79 22.27 6.55
CA PRO A 97 2.54 23.34 5.94
C PRO A 97 2.20 24.69 6.60
N ILE A 98 3.17 25.59 6.66
CA ILE A 98 2.98 26.94 7.24
C ILE A 98 2.94 28.06 6.20
N GLY A 99 3.20 27.75 4.93
CA GLY A 99 3.13 28.76 3.88
C GLY A 99 3.88 28.36 2.61
N THR A 100 4.09 29.36 1.76
CA THR A 100 4.70 29.16 0.43
C THR A 100 6.19 29.53 0.36
N ASP A 101 6.77 30.13 1.42
CA ASP A 101 8.20 30.43 1.49
C ASP A 101 8.99 29.11 1.68
N PRO A 102 9.78 28.68 0.70
CA PRO A 102 10.48 27.40 0.76
C PRO A 102 11.46 27.27 1.93
N VAL A 103 12.12 28.35 2.32
CA VAL A 103 13.11 28.34 3.42
C VAL A 103 12.42 28.19 4.76
N ARG A 104 11.35 28.95 4.98
CA ARG A 104 10.54 28.86 6.21
C ARG A 104 9.88 27.50 6.32
N GLU A 105 9.31 27.00 5.23
CA GLU A 105 8.67 25.68 5.16
C GLU A 105 9.67 24.56 5.46
N PHE A 106 10.87 24.61 4.87
CA PHE A 106 11.93 23.65 5.14
C PHE A 106 12.36 23.66 6.61
N ARG A 107 12.61 24.85 7.18
CA ARG A 107 12.98 24.98 8.60
C ARG A 107 11.88 24.49 9.53
N HIS A 108 10.63 24.78 9.19
CA HIS A 108 9.47 24.29 9.94
C HIS A 108 9.41 22.75 9.94
N ARG A 109 9.49 22.12 8.77
CA ARG A 109 9.51 20.65 8.65
C ARG A 109 10.67 20.03 9.44
N MET A 110 11.87 20.59 9.31
CA MET A 110 13.04 20.14 10.06
C MET A 110 12.80 20.23 11.58
N HIS A 111 12.28 21.35 12.05
CA HIS A 111 12.02 21.55 13.48
C HIS A 111 10.95 20.57 13.99
N VAL A 112 9.80 20.48 13.32
CA VAL A 112 8.70 19.60 13.72
C VAL A 112 9.13 18.13 13.67
N THR A 113 9.78 17.69 12.59
CA THR A 113 10.27 16.29 12.48
C THR A 113 11.27 15.97 13.59
N THR A 114 12.18 16.88 13.90
CA THR A 114 13.14 16.71 15.02
C THR A 114 12.40 16.50 16.33
N ARG A 115 11.39 17.31 16.62
CA ARG A 115 10.59 17.19 17.85
C ARG A 115 9.75 15.92 17.91
N LEU A 116 9.28 15.41 16.76
CA LEU A 116 8.60 14.12 16.67
C LEU A 116 9.56 12.96 16.99
N ILE A 117 10.77 12.99 16.43
CA ILE A 117 11.81 11.98 16.70
C ILE A 117 12.20 11.96 18.17
N GLU A 118 12.29 13.11 18.83
CA GLU A 118 12.64 13.25 20.25
C GLU A 118 11.61 12.61 21.20
N GLN A 119 10.35 12.45 20.75
CA GLN A 119 9.29 11.80 21.52
C GLN A 119 9.30 10.27 21.37
N LEU A 120 10.07 9.72 20.42
CA LEU A 120 10.12 8.27 20.24
C LEU A 120 10.71 7.60 21.51
N PRO A 121 10.09 6.52 22.02
CA PRO A 121 10.61 5.79 23.15
C PRO A 121 11.94 5.10 22.81
N ARG A 122 12.63 4.59 23.82
CA ARG A 122 13.81 3.75 23.58
C ARG A 122 13.42 2.50 22.80
N PHE A 123 14.18 2.18 21.75
CA PHE A 123 13.99 1.02 20.89
C PHE A 123 15.35 0.40 20.53
N ASP A 124 15.33 -0.88 20.20
CA ASP A 124 16.49 -1.61 19.67
C ASP A 124 16.51 -1.63 18.14
N SER A 125 15.35 -1.54 17.54
CA SER A 125 15.17 -1.38 16.08
C SER A 125 13.98 -0.47 15.81
N PHE A 126 14.17 0.47 14.91
CA PHE A 126 13.11 1.31 14.37
C PHE A 126 13.19 1.27 12.85
N PHE A 127 12.06 1.05 12.20
CA PHE A 127 11.93 1.08 10.75
C PHE A 127 10.58 1.63 10.32
N GLN A 128 10.59 2.63 9.46
CA GLN A 128 9.40 3.14 8.77
C GLN A 128 9.70 3.42 7.31
N VAL A 129 8.68 3.35 6.47
CA VAL A 129 8.68 3.82 5.08
C VAL A 129 7.69 4.95 4.98
N PHE A 130 8.10 6.07 4.42
CA PHE A 130 7.27 7.26 4.31
C PHE A 130 6.45 7.24 3.03
N ASP A 131 5.33 7.93 3.06
CA ASP A 131 4.58 8.25 1.86
C ASP A 131 5.47 9.03 0.86
N HIS A 132 5.24 8.86 -0.43
CA HIS A 132 6.01 9.53 -1.49
C HIS A 132 5.95 11.06 -1.43
N ARG A 133 4.96 11.64 -0.73
CA ARG A 133 4.82 13.08 -0.49
C ARG A 133 5.82 13.61 0.55
N VAL A 134 6.39 12.77 1.40
CA VAL A 134 7.49 13.11 2.29
C VAL A 134 8.80 13.09 1.50
N LYS A 135 9.27 14.28 1.09
CA LYS A 135 10.38 14.44 0.14
C LYS A 135 11.77 14.38 0.75
N ASP A 136 11.90 14.49 2.07
CA ASP A 136 13.19 14.44 2.75
C ASP A 136 13.09 13.67 4.07
N ALA A 137 14.24 13.16 4.52
CA ALA A 137 14.42 12.50 5.80
C ALA A 137 15.65 13.07 6.55
N LEU A 138 16.01 14.33 6.26
CA LEU A 138 17.23 14.94 6.79
C LEU A 138 17.25 14.97 8.32
N ALA A 139 16.12 15.29 8.97
CA ALA A 139 16.03 15.27 10.44
C ALA A 139 16.34 13.88 11.03
N PHE A 140 15.90 12.82 10.35
CA PHE A 140 16.23 11.45 10.75
C PHE A 140 17.72 11.15 10.55
N ALA A 141 18.31 11.54 9.40
CA ALA A 141 19.74 11.34 9.14
C ALA A 141 20.61 12.02 10.21
N LEU A 142 20.30 13.27 10.56
CA LEU A 142 20.99 14.02 11.60
C LEU A 142 20.84 13.42 13.02
N ARG A 143 19.84 12.53 13.22
CA ARG A 143 19.61 11.78 14.47
C ARG A 143 20.10 10.33 14.39
N GLY A 144 20.98 10.01 13.41
CA GLY A 144 21.65 8.72 13.28
C GLY A 144 20.80 7.60 12.69
N PHE A 145 19.73 7.92 11.94
CA PHE A 145 19.00 6.94 11.14
C PHE A 145 19.69 6.76 9.79
N THR A 146 19.74 5.53 9.33
CA THR A 146 20.10 5.19 7.95
C THR A 146 18.89 5.45 7.05
N ILE A 147 19.12 6.14 5.94
CA ILE A 147 18.09 6.42 4.94
C ILE A 147 18.25 5.45 3.78
N SER A 148 17.14 4.90 3.33
CA SER A 148 17.08 4.02 2.16
C SER A 148 16.02 4.49 1.17
N ALA A 149 16.24 4.25 -0.12
CA ALA A 149 15.23 4.46 -1.16
C ALA A 149 14.39 3.19 -1.34
N ARG A 150 13.08 3.35 -1.40
CA ARG A 150 12.10 2.34 -1.81
C ARG A 150 11.36 2.87 -3.01
N TYR A 151 10.82 1.98 -3.82
CA TYR A 151 10.19 2.37 -5.07
C TYR A 151 8.83 1.71 -5.24
N THR A 152 7.93 2.44 -5.86
CA THR A 152 6.64 1.97 -6.36
C THR A 152 6.39 2.55 -7.76
N PHE A 153 5.33 2.13 -8.42
CA PHE A 153 4.83 2.79 -9.62
C PHE A 153 3.51 3.49 -9.33
N HIS A 154 3.28 4.62 -9.97
CA HIS A 154 2.02 5.36 -9.93
C HIS A 154 1.44 5.54 -11.32
N ILE A 155 0.12 5.49 -11.39
CA ILE A 155 -0.66 6.04 -12.51
C ILE A 155 -1.46 7.19 -11.93
N GLY A 156 -1.16 8.41 -12.39
CA GLY A 156 -1.78 9.63 -11.87
C GLY A 156 -3.25 9.77 -12.26
N PRO A 157 -4.02 10.58 -11.52
CA PRO A 157 -5.42 10.82 -11.79
C PRO A 157 -5.68 11.54 -13.12
N ASP A 158 -4.70 12.33 -13.59
CA ASP A 158 -4.80 13.09 -14.85
C ASP A 158 -4.66 12.20 -16.10
N CYS A 159 -4.36 10.90 -15.94
CA CYS A 159 -4.24 9.97 -17.05
C CYS A 159 -5.62 9.48 -17.49
N THR A 160 -5.81 9.38 -18.79
CA THR A 160 -6.98 8.69 -19.34
C THR A 160 -6.73 7.20 -19.54
N THR A 161 -7.79 6.39 -19.51
CA THR A 161 -7.70 4.95 -19.75
C THR A 161 -7.01 4.60 -21.10
N PRO A 162 -7.29 5.27 -22.24
CA PRO A 162 -6.57 5.03 -23.50
C PRO A 162 -5.08 5.36 -23.43
N GLU A 163 -4.69 6.43 -22.75
CA GLU A 163 -3.28 6.81 -22.60
C GLU A 163 -2.52 5.78 -21.78
N VAL A 164 -3.09 5.32 -20.66
CA VAL A 164 -2.46 4.28 -19.83
C VAL A 164 -2.34 2.98 -20.63
N TRP A 165 -3.40 2.59 -21.37
CA TRP A 165 -3.35 1.43 -22.24
C TRP A 165 -2.26 1.52 -23.30
N ALA A 166 -2.09 2.67 -23.93
CA ALA A 166 -1.06 2.90 -24.95
C ALA A 166 0.36 2.79 -24.39
N ARG A 167 0.58 3.26 -23.12
CA ARG A 167 1.89 3.20 -22.44
C ARG A 167 2.25 1.81 -21.91
N MET A 168 1.28 0.90 -21.77
CA MET A 168 1.56 -0.47 -21.34
C MET A 168 2.47 -1.19 -22.32
N SER A 169 3.28 -2.11 -21.81
CA SER A 169 4.04 -3.03 -22.66
C SER A 169 3.11 -3.88 -23.53
N SER A 170 3.53 -4.20 -24.77
CA SER A 170 2.77 -5.07 -25.65
C SER A 170 2.46 -6.44 -25.01
N LYS A 171 3.41 -6.97 -24.25
CA LYS A 171 3.27 -8.22 -23.49
C LYS A 171 2.11 -8.10 -22.48
N THR A 172 2.07 -7.04 -21.68
CA THR A 172 1.02 -6.82 -20.67
C THR A 172 -0.35 -6.69 -21.34
N ARG A 173 -0.47 -5.88 -22.42
CA ARG A 173 -1.72 -5.74 -23.17
C ARG A 173 -2.22 -7.09 -23.73
N ASN A 174 -1.32 -7.90 -24.29
CA ASN A 174 -1.70 -9.20 -24.83
C ASN A 174 -2.17 -10.16 -23.72
N VAL A 175 -1.48 -10.16 -22.56
CA VAL A 175 -1.89 -10.98 -21.42
C VAL A 175 -3.28 -10.57 -20.93
N ILE A 176 -3.57 -9.28 -20.83
CA ILE A 176 -4.89 -8.77 -20.41
C ILE A 176 -5.97 -9.16 -21.43
N ARG A 177 -5.73 -8.95 -22.74
CA ARG A 177 -6.69 -9.33 -23.79
C ARG A 177 -7.02 -10.81 -23.75
N ASN A 178 -5.99 -11.66 -23.67
CA ASN A 178 -6.19 -13.12 -23.61
C ASN A 178 -6.94 -13.54 -22.33
N ALA A 179 -6.62 -12.95 -21.19
CA ALA A 179 -7.34 -13.23 -19.95
C ALA A 179 -8.82 -12.83 -20.05
N ALA A 180 -9.12 -11.68 -20.67
CA ALA A 180 -10.49 -11.17 -20.85
C ALA A 180 -11.38 -12.07 -21.76
N THR A 181 -10.79 -12.96 -22.57
CA THR A 181 -11.58 -13.94 -23.36
C THR A 181 -12.12 -15.09 -22.53
N THR A 182 -11.55 -15.37 -21.37
CA THR A 182 -11.84 -16.56 -20.55
C THR A 182 -12.22 -16.24 -19.12
N LEU A 183 -11.97 -15.02 -18.67
CA LEU A 183 -12.20 -14.59 -17.30
C LEU A 183 -13.09 -13.34 -17.26
N THR A 184 -13.97 -13.30 -16.27
CA THR A 184 -14.81 -12.14 -15.96
C THR A 184 -14.40 -11.56 -14.62
N VAL A 185 -14.20 -10.24 -14.54
CA VAL A 185 -13.92 -9.54 -13.28
C VAL A 185 -15.24 -9.20 -12.60
N ARG A 186 -15.33 -9.51 -11.30
CA ARG A 186 -16.48 -9.17 -10.46
C ARG A 186 -15.99 -8.72 -9.09
N GLN A 187 -16.78 -7.90 -8.42
CA GLN A 187 -16.59 -7.62 -7.01
C GLN A 187 -16.90 -8.88 -6.18
N ILE A 188 -16.08 -9.11 -5.16
CA ILE A 188 -16.34 -10.13 -4.14
C ILE A 188 -17.06 -9.42 -2.99
N GLU A 189 -18.35 -9.73 -2.82
CA GLU A 189 -19.17 -9.09 -1.80
C GLU A 189 -18.91 -9.65 -0.39
N ALA A 190 -18.63 -10.94 -0.30
CA ALA A 190 -18.34 -11.61 0.96
C ALA A 190 -16.84 -11.72 1.22
N PRO A 191 -16.25 -10.94 2.15
CA PRO A 191 -14.81 -11.00 2.45
C PRO A 191 -14.29 -12.41 2.76
N GLY A 192 -15.14 -13.26 3.35
CA GLY A 192 -14.79 -14.66 3.62
C GLY A 192 -14.46 -15.49 2.39
N GLU A 193 -15.02 -15.18 1.20
CA GLU A 193 -14.65 -15.84 -0.06
C GLU A 193 -13.22 -15.50 -0.46
N PHE A 194 -12.85 -14.22 -0.41
CA PHE A 194 -11.51 -13.74 -0.67
C PHE A 194 -10.49 -14.38 0.28
N LEU A 195 -10.78 -14.38 1.58
CA LEU A 195 -9.88 -14.89 2.61
C LEU A 195 -9.64 -16.40 2.45
N ARG A 196 -10.71 -17.18 2.23
CA ARG A 196 -10.58 -18.62 1.97
C ARG A 196 -9.73 -18.90 0.73
N PHE A 197 -9.95 -18.16 -0.38
CA PHE A 197 -9.16 -18.31 -1.59
C PHE A 197 -7.69 -17.95 -1.35
N TYR A 198 -7.44 -16.84 -0.66
CA TYR A 198 -6.08 -16.39 -0.35
C TYR A 198 -5.32 -17.42 0.49
N GLU A 199 -5.91 -17.92 1.56
CA GLU A 199 -5.29 -18.89 2.46
C GLU A 199 -5.11 -20.28 1.80
N ALA A 200 -6.08 -20.74 1.03
CA ALA A 200 -5.96 -22.00 0.27
C ALA A 200 -4.76 -21.95 -0.71
N ASN A 201 -4.53 -20.81 -1.36
CA ASN A 201 -3.38 -20.62 -2.25
C ASN A 201 -2.04 -20.51 -1.50
N LEU A 202 -2.01 -19.99 -0.30
CA LEU A 202 -0.81 -20.04 0.55
C LEU A 202 -0.51 -21.46 0.97
N ALA A 203 -1.52 -22.19 1.46
CA ALA A 203 -1.39 -23.59 1.90
C ALA A 203 -0.92 -24.51 0.75
N SER A 204 -1.46 -24.33 -0.47
CA SER A 204 -1.05 -25.12 -1.65
C SER A 204 0.43 -24.91 -2.04
N ARG A 205 1.06 -23.85 -1.53
CA ARG A 205 2.49 -23.52 -1.73
C ARG A 205 3.32 -23.76 -0.48
N SER A 206 2.77 -24.40 0.54
CA SER A 206 3.40 -24.60 1.86
C SER A 206 3.86 -23.28 2.49
N ARG A 207 3.09 -22.20 2.31
CA ARG A 207 3.35 -20.88 2.87
C ARG A 207 2.33 -20.53 3.94
N THR A 208 2.78 -19.81 4.95
CA THR A 208 1.90 -19.22 5.97
C THR A 208 1.57 -17.78 5.63
N ASN A 209 0.47 -17.28 6.18
CA ASN A 209 0.10 -15.88 6.04
C ASN A 209 1.04 -14.99 6.90
N ALA A 210 1.92 -14.25 6.24
CA ALA A 210 2.92 -13.40 6.90
C ALA A 210 2.29 -12.22 7.68
N TYR A 211 1.05 -11.83 7.34
CA TYR A 211 0.34 -10.76 8.03
C TYR A 211 -0.42 -11.22 9.27
N GLY A 212 -0.54 -12.56 9.47
CA GLY A 212 -1.42 -13.15 10.47
C GLY A 212 -2.88 -13.22 10.00
N THR A 213 -3.45 -14.43 10.06
CA THR A 213 -4.82 -14.69 9.56
C THR A 213 -5.88 -13.82 10.23
N VAL A 214 -5.76 -13.60 11.54
CA VAL A 214 -6.73 -12.81 12.31
C VAL A 214 -6.69 -11.35 11.90
N VAL A 215 -5.50 -10.72 11.95
CA VAL A 215 -5.32 -9.30 11.61
C VAL A 215 -5.73 -9.03 10.17
N MET A 216 -5.33 -9.89 9.23
CA MET A 216 -5.72 -9.75 7.83
C MET A 216 -7.25 -9.81 7.65
N ARG A 217 -7.93 -10.76 8.33
CA ARG A 217 -9.39 -10.88 8.27
C ARG A 217 -10.08 -9.64 8.81
N GLU A 218 -9.64 -9.13 9.94
CA GLU A 218 -10.23 -7.95 10.56
C GLU A 218 -10.02 -6.69 9.71
N LEU A 219 -8.82 -6.48 9.16
CA LEU A 219 -8.56 -5.37 8.25
C LEU A 219 -9.38 -5.47 6.96
N VAL A 220 -9.47 -6.68 6.37
CA VAL A 220 -10.26 -6.88 5.14
C VAL A 220 -11.74 -6.58 5.38
N ASN A 221 -12.32 -7.07 6.47
CA ASN A 221 -13.69 -6.75 6.83
C ASN A 221 -13.85 -5.24 7.06
N ALA A 222 -12.95 -4.64 7.84
CA ALA A 222 -13.03 -3.23 8.21
C ALA A 222 -12.95 -2.28 7.00
N PHE A 223 -12.08 -2.52 6.03
CA PHE A 223 -12.01 -1.63 4.88
C PHE A 223 -13.19 -1.82 3.92
N VAL A 224 -13.76 -3.03 3.82
CA VAL A 224 -14.98 -3.27 3.03
C VAL A 224 -16.17 -2.59 3.69
N ASP A 225 -16.40 -2.80 4.98
CA ASP A 225 -17.50 -2.21 5.74
C ASP A 225 -17.48 -0.67 5.73
N ARG A 226 -16.27 -0.10 5.81
CA ARG A 226 -16.05 1.36 5.75
C ARG A 226 -16.07 1.94 4.34
N LYS A 227 -16.23 1.09 3.31
CA LYS A 227 -16.11 1.51 1.90
C LYS A 227 -14.77 2.20 1.60
N ALA A 228 -13.74 1.87 2.35
CA ALA A 228 -12.37 2.34 2.18
C ALA A 228 -11.52 1.36 1.37
N GLY A 229 -12.14 0.31 0.84
CA GLY A 229 -11.51 -0.69 0.01
C GLY A 229 -12.51 -1.59 -0.68
N ARG A 230 -11.99 -2.47 -1.54
CA ARG A 230 -12.77 -3.41 -2.34
C ARG A 230 -11.99 -4.68 -2.62
N LEU A 231 -12.71 -5.76 -2.80
CA LEU A 231 -12.18 -7.04 -3.22
C LEU A 231 -12.68 -7.36 -4.63
N LEU A 232 -11.75 -7.68 -5.54
CA LEU A 232 -12.07 -8.09 -6.90
C LEU A 232 -11.64 -9.53 -7.13
N GLY A 233 -12.46 -10.29 -7.84
CA GLY A 233 -12.20 -11.65 -8.29
C GLY A 233 -12.26 -11.78 -9.80
N ALA A 234 -11.34 -12.56 -10.37
CA ALA A 234 -11.40 -13.02 -11.75
C ALA A 234 -11.98 -14.43 -11.77
N TYR A 235 -13.13 -14.61 -12.40
CA TYR A 235 -13.88 -15.86 -12.45
C TYR A 235 -13.80 -16.48 -13.85
N ASP A 236 -13.62 -17.80 -13.90
CA ASP A 236 -13.71 -18.54 -15.16
C ASP A 236 -15.19 -18.76 -15.59
N ARG A 237 -15.38 -19.32 -16.78
CA ARG A 237 -16.72 -19.64 -17.32
C ARG A 237 -17.56 -20.59 -16.43
N HIS A 238 -16.95 -21.28 -15.50
CA HIS A 238 -17.62 -22.17 -14.55
C HIS A 238 -17.88 -21.49 -13.19
N GLY A 239 -17.62 -20.18 -13.06
CA GLY A 239 -17.77 -19.45 -11.82
C GLY A 239 -16.69 -19.71 -10.78
N ARG A 240 -15.55 -20.32 -11.14
CA ARG A 240 -14.45 -20.59 -10.21
C ARG A 240 -13.46 -19.44 -10.22
N LEU A 241 -12.98 -19.06 -9.04
CA LEU A 241 -11.95 -18.03 -8.87
C LEU A 241 -10.61 -18.47 -9.47
N ALA A 242 -10.08 -17.67 -10.40
CA ALA A 242 -8.75 -17.80 -10.98
C ALA A 242 -7.72 -16.93 -10.26
N GLY A 243 -8.17 -15.78 -9.72
CA GLY A 243 -7.35 -14.85 -8.97
C GLY A 243 -8.18 -13.82 -8.23
N VAL A 244 -7.60 -13.20 -7.23
CA VAL A 244 -8.23 -12.15 -6.43
C VAL A 244 -7.25 -11.03 -6.13
N ILE A 245 -7.76 -9.79 -5.98
CA ILE A 245 -7.00 -8.66 -5.46
C ILE A 245 -7.80 -7.93 -4.39
N GLY A 246 -7.09 -7.34 -3.43
CA GLY A 246 -7.64 -6.41 -2.44
C GLY A 246 -7.09 -5.02 -2.69
N LEU A 247 -7.99 -4.05 -2.77
CA LEU A 247 -7.72 -2.63 -2.99
C LEU A 247 -8.16 -1.85 -1.78
N VAL A 248 -7.39 -0.85 -1.41
CA VAL A 248 -7.78 0.15 -0.40
C VAL A 248 -7.51 1.55 -0.94
N TRP A 249 -8.21 2.55 -0.43
CA TRP A 249 -8.05 3.92 -0.89
C TRP A 249 -8.30 4.94 0.21
N ASP A 250 -7.71 6.09 0.01
CA ASP A 250 -8.04 7.34 0.70
C ASP A 250 -8.56 8.38 -0.29
N CYS A 251 -8.46 9.68 0.03
CA CYS A 251 -8.93 10.74 -0.87
C CYS A 251 -8.06 10.97 -2.10
N ASP A 252 -6.81 10.51 -2.09
CA ASP A 252 -5.80 10.83 -3.10
C ASP A 252 -5.35 9.61 -3.89
N SER A 253 -5.35 8.44 -3.25
CA SER A 253 -4.72 7.24 -3.81
C SER A 253 -5.53 5.97 -3.59
N MET A 254 -5.50 5.08 -4.58
CA MET A 254 -5.94 3.69 -4.50
C MET A 254 -4.70 2.79 -4.51
N TYR A 255 -4.58 1.92 -3.52
CA TYR A 255 -3.43 1.04 -3.32
C TYR A 255 -3.76 -0.40 -3.71
N TYR A 256 -2.88 -1.02 -4.51
CA TYR A 256 -2.89 -2.44 -4.80
C TYR A 256 -2.29 -3.22 -3.62
N LEU A 257 -3.13 -3.51 -2.62
CA LEU A 257 -2.68 -3.99 -1.31
C LEU A 257 -2.38 -5.49 -1.27
N LEU A 258 -3.27 -6.31 -1.83
CA LEU A 258 -3.24 -7.77 -1.73
C LEU A 258 -3.49 -8.40 -3.09
N SER A 259 -2.86 -9.56 -3.34
CA SER A 259 -3.19 -10.40 -4.49
C SER A 259 -2.93 -11.87 -4.22
N SER A 260 -3.75 -12.73 -4.83
CA SER A 260 -3.53 -14.17 -4.83
C SER A 260 -4.05 -14.77 -6.13
N ARG A 261 -3.34 -15.78 -6.66
CA ARG A 261 -3.70 -16.48 -7.89
C ARG A 261 -3.68 -17.98 -7.66
N ALA A 262 -4.72 -18.68 -8.11
CA ALA A 262 -4.74 -20.14 -8.10
C ALA A 262 -3.59 -20.72 -8.97
N GLN A 263 -2.98 -21.79 -8.50
CA GLN A 263 -1.81 -22.40 -9.17
C GLN A 263 -2.16 -22.92 -10.57
N ALA A 264 -3.33 -23.52 -10.72
CA ALA A 264 -3.84 -24.07 -11.97
C ALA A 264 -4.69 -23.10 -12.80
N SER A 265 -4.70 -21.79 -12.46
CA SER A 265 -5.53 -20.81 -13.17
C SER A 265 -4.94 -20.43 -14.53
N PRO A 266 -5.79 -20.04 -15.50
CA PRO A 266 -5.32 -19.41 -16.72
C PRO A 266 -4.38 -18.24 -16.43
N GLY A 267 -3.36 -18.06 -17.26
CA GLY A 267 -2.44 -16.94 -17.16
C GLY A 267 -3.18 -15.60 -17.29
N GLY A 268 -2.70 -14.56 -16.60
CA GLY A 268 -3.20 -13.20 -16.79
C GLY A 268 -4.34 -12.75 -15.85
N ALA A 269 -4.85 -13.62 -14.97
CA ALA A 269 -5.92 -13.25 -14.03
C ALA A 269 -5.57 -12.00 -13.20
N ILE A 270 -4.37 -11.93 -12.62
CA ILE A 270 -3.93 -10.76 -11.85
C ILE A 270 -3.76 -9.54 -12.75
N SER A 271 -3.23 -9.71 -13.97
CA SER A 271 -3.07 -8.58 -14.91
C SER A 271 -4.41 -7.97 -15.29
N LEU A 272 -5.44 -8.81 -15.50
CA LEU A 272 -6.79 -8.36 -15.81
C LEU A 272 -7.42 -7.63 -14.61
N LEU A 273 -7.25 -8.15 -13.40
CA LEU A 273 -7.74 -7.52 -12.16
C LEU A 273 -7.06 -6.17 -11.90
N VAL A 274 -5.75 -6.09 -12.05
CA VAL A 274 -4.99 -4.84 -11.90
C VAL A 274 -5.43 -3.81 -12.95
N TRP A 275 -5.67 -4.25 -14.19
CA TRP A 275 -6.19 -3.35 -15.22
C TRP A 275 -7.57 -2.78 -14.86
N SER A 276 -8.48 -3.62 -14.38
CA SER A 276 -9.79 -3.16 -13.89
C SER A 276 -9.67 -2.18 -12.72
N ALA A 277 -8.73 -2.42 -11.81
CA ALA A 277 -8.46 -1.52 -10.69
C ALA A 277 -7.89 -0.15 -11.14
N ILE A 278 -7.00 -0.15 -12.14
CA ILE A 278 -6.47 1.09 -12.73
C ILE A 278 -7.60 1.91 -13.36
N GLN A 279 -8.49 1.26 -14.12
CA GLN A 279 -9.64 1.93 -14.73
C GLN A 279 -10.57 2.54 -13.67
N GLU A 280 -10.80 1.82 -12.57
CA GLU A 280 -11.59 2.33 -11.44
C GLU A 280 -10.91 3.53 -10.78
N ALA A 281 -9.61 3.47 -10.54
CA ALA A 281 -8.86 4.58 -9.94
C ALA A 281 -8.93 5.85 -10.80
N ILE A 282 -8.74 5.73 -12.12
CA ILE A 282 -8.90 6.82 -13.08
C ILE A 282 -10.33 7.39 -13.02
N GLY A 283 -11.34 6.53 -13.09
CA GLY A 283 -12.76 6.95 -13.04
C GLY A 283 -13.13 7.65 -11.72
N ARG A 284 -12.38 7.43 -10.65
CA ARG A 284 -12.55 8.06 -9.33
C ARG A 284 -11.61 9.24 -9.10
N ASN A 285 -10.82 9.63 -10.08
CA ASN A 285 -9.80 10.68 -9.96
C ASN A 285 -8.79 10.41 -8.81
N LEU A 286 -8.34 9.15 -8.68
CA LEU A 286 -7.36 8.71 -7.70
C LEU A 286 -6.05 8.31 -8.39
N THR A 287 -4.92 8.57 -7.73
CA THR A 287 -3.65 7.96 -8.11
C THR A 287 -3.71 6.46 -7.85
N PHE A 288 -3.45 5.62 -8.86
CA PHE A 288 -3.27 4.19 -8.62
C PHE A 288 -1.83 3.90 -8.20
N ASP A 289 -1.64 3.44 -6.98
CA ASP A 289 -0.34 3.08 -6.41
C ASP A 289 -0.18 1.55 -6.37
N PHE A 290 0.84 1.05 -7.04
CA PHE A 290 1.15 -0.39 -7.11
C PHE A 290 1.75 -0.96 -5.82
N ASP A 291 1.93 -0.12 -4.80
CA ASP A 291 2.32 -0.49 -3.43
C ASP A 291 3.74 -1.07 -3.28
N GLY A 292 4.57 -0.85 -4.27
CA GLY A 292 5.98 -1.22 -4.24
C GLY A 292 6.29 -2.62 -4.75
N PHE A 293 7.57 -2.91 -4.82
CA PHE A 293 8.10 -4.20 -5.26
C PHE A 293 9.40 -4.52 -4.51
N SER A 294 9.64 -5.81 -4.31
CA SER A 294 10.78 -6.30 -3.52
C SER A 294 11.76 -7.16 -4.33
N GLY A 295 11.47 -7.42 -5.60
CA GLY A 295 12.32 -8.26 -6.44
C GLY A 295 12.06 -8.06 -7.92
N ALA A 296 13.00 -8.53 -8.75
CA ALA A 296 13.00 -8.36 -10.20
C ALA A 296 11.71 -8.85 -10.86
N ALA A 297 11.20 -10.02 -10.47
CA ALA A 297 9.97 -10.57 -11.06
C ALA A 297 8.74 -9.70 -10.80
N THR A 298 8.64 -9.10 -9.61
CA THR A 298 7.56 -8.16 -9.29
C THR A 298 7.75 -6.84 -10.02
N TYR A 299 9.00 -6.35 -10.12
CA TYR A 299 9.32 -5.18 -10.92
C TYR A 299 8.91 -5.36 -12.39
N ASP A 300 9.32 -6.48 -13.02
CA ASP A 300 8.98 -6.78 -14.43
C ASP A 300 7.47 -6.83 -14.65
N PHE A 301 6.73 -7.39 -13.69
CA PHE A 301 5.28 -7.45 -13.74
C PHE A 301 4.65 -6.05 -13.66
N LEU A 302 5.02 -5.25 -12.65
CA LEU A 302 4.40 -3.95 -12.37
C LEU A 302 4.81 -2.89 -13.39
N SER A 303 6.07 -2.86 -13.83
CA SER A 303 6.56 -1.90 -14.84
C SER A 303 5.83 -2.03 -16.18
N GLY A 304 5.32 -3.23 -16.49
CA GLY A 304 4.57 -3.50 -17.70
C GLY A 304 3.25 -2.72 -17.84
N PHE A 305 2.72 -2.16 -16.75
CA PHE A 305 1.49 -1.36 -16.77
C PHE A 305 1.69 0.11 -17.16
N GLY A 306 2.93 0.56 -17.40
CA GLY A 306 3.22 1.90 -17.88
C GLY A 306 3.07 3.01 -16.84
N GLY A 307 3.16 2.65 -15.57
CA GLY A 307 3.20 3.62 -14.46
C GLY A 307 4.50 4.38 -14.38
N THR A 308 4.50 5.53 -13.69
CA THR A 308 5.68 6.35 -13.39
C THR A 308 6.34 5.87 -12.12
N LEU A 309 7.67 5.70 -12.14
CA LEU A 309 8.43 5.31 -10.95
C LEU A 309 8.38 6.41 -9.89
N GLN A 310 7.99 6.05 -8.67
CA GLN A 310 7.96 6.94 -7.51
C GLN A 310 8.88 6.43 -6.42
N GLN A 311 9.63 7.34 -5.80
CA GLN A 311 10.49 7.04 -4.68
C GLN A 311 9.75 7.27 -3.37
N ARG A 312 9.96 6.36 -2.41
CA ARG A 312 9.59 6.47 -1.00
C ARG A 312 10.86 6.41 -0.15
N LEU A 313 10.93 7.20 0.90
CA LEU A 313 12.07 7.16 1.82
C LEU A 313 11.79 6.15 2.94
N GLY A 314 12.76 5.29 3.18
CA GLY A 314 12.78 4.41 4.34
C GLY A 314 13.80 4.90 5.36
N VAL A 315 13.46 4.88 6.64
CA VAL A 315 14.36 5.23 7.75
C VAL A 315 14.52 4.03 8.66
N GLU A 316 15.78 3.70 9.00
CA GLU A 316 16.11 2.61 9.92
C GLU A 316 17.15 3.08 10.95
N ARG A 317 16.94 2.73 12.22
CA ARG A 317 17.99 2.84 13.25
C ARG A 317 17.99 1.59 14.11
N LEU A 318 19.17 1.02 14.31
CA LEU A 318 19.39 -0.20 15.11
C LEU A 318 20.29 0.13 16.28
N SER A 319 20.01 -0.46 17.46
CA SER A 319 21.01 -0.50 18.56
C SER A 319 22.17 -1.41 18.14
N THR A 320 23.36 -1.13 18.65
CA THR A 320 24.56 -1.93 18.32
C THR A 320 24.34 -3.41 18.64
N MET A 321 23.77 -3.72 19.81
CA MET A 321 23.50 -5.09 20.22
C MET A 321 22.50 -5.80 19.31
N TYR A 322 21.41 -5.13 18.93
CA TYR A 322 20.42 -5.69 18.00
C TYR A 322 21.03 -5.89 16.60
N SER A 323 21.86 -4.99 16.14
CA SER A 323 22.57 -5.10 14.85
C SER A 323 23.47 -6.34 14.80
N VAL A 324 24.26 -6.57 15.85
CA VAL A 324 25.11 -7.78 15.98
C VAL A 324 24.26 -9.04 16.01
N ALA A 325 23.22 -9.09 16.85
CA ALA A 325 22.32 -10.24 16.95
C ALA A 325 21.63 -10.54 15.60
N ARG A 326 21.18 -9.51 14.88
CA ARG A 326 20.58 -9.62 13.52
C ARG A 326 21.58 -10.18 12.51
N THR A 327 22.84 -9.74 12.55
CA THR A 327 23.90 -10.21 11.66
C THR A 327 24.24 -11.67 11.91
N LEU A 328 24.40 -12.08 13.17
CA LEU A 328 24.65 -13.47 13.54
C LEU A 328 23.50 -14.39 13.09
N LYS A 329 22.25 -13.97 13.29
CA LYS A 329 21.09 -14.73 12.84
C LYS A 329 21.03 -14.87 11.30
N ARG A 330 21.38 -13.82 10.55
CA ARG A 330 21.45 -13.88 9.09
C ARG A 330 22.59 -14.76 8.58
N GLY A 331 23.74 -14.74 9.26
CA GLY A 331 24.87 -15.63 8.96
C GLY A 331 24.51 -17.10 9.14
N ALA A 332 23.80 -17.43 10.21
CA ALA A 332 23.31 -18.79 10.46
C ALA A 332 22.18 -19.22 9.48
N SER A 333 21.42 -18.26 8.93
CA SER A 333 20.32 -18.50 8.00
C SER A 333 20.73 -18.47 6.51
N ARG A 334 21.99 -18.23 6.19
CA ARG A 334 22.48 -18.14 4.80
C ARG A 334 22.49 -19.50 4.06
N GLN A 335 22.15 -20.58 4.73
CA GLN A 335 21.95 -21.90 4.10
C GLN A 335 20.51 -22.16 3.64
N SER A 336 19.57 -21.29 3.90
CA SER A 336 18.19 -21.43 3.44
C SER A 336 17.68 -20.13 2.83
N HIS A 337 17.65 -20.12 1.51
CA HIS A 337 16.89 -19.24 0.62
C HIS A 337 16.84 -17.74 0.96
N GLU A 338 17.15 -16.92 -0.04
CA GLU A 338 16.65 -15.54 -0.17
C GLU A 338 15.16 -15.50 0.15
N ALA A 339 14.86 -15.48 1.41
CA ALA A 339 13.50 -15.32 1.87
C ALA A 339 13.08 -13.90 1.46
N PHE A 340 12.20 -13.83 0.47
CA PHE A 340 11.29 -12.74 0.28
C PHE A 340 10.85 -12.25 1.66
N THR A 341 11.42 -11.17 2.10
CA THR A 341 10.86 -10.40 3.20
C THR A 341 9.80 -9.54 2.53
N PRO A 342 8.50 -9.84 2.69
CA PRO A 342 7.48 -8.85 2.39
C PRO A 342 7.90 -7.60 3.14
N ASN A 343 7.58 -6.42 2.63
CA ASN A 343 7.83 -5.17 3.35
C ASN A 343 7.12 -5.25 4.71
N LEU A 344 7.73 -5.93 5.66
CA LEU A 344 7.36 -6.05 7.06
C LEU A 344 8.22 -5.11 7.87
#